data_a6e9e321f329a55deb2b2b65689c0edd
#
_entry.id   a6e9e321f329a55deb2b2b65689c0edd
#
_cell.length_a   1.000
_cell.length_b   1.000
_cell.length_c   1.000
_cell.angle_alpha   90.00
_cell.angle_beta   90.00
_cell.angle_gamma   90.00
#
_symmetry.space_group_name_H-M   'P 1'
#
loop_
_entity.id
_entity.type
_entity.pdbx_description
1 polymer ?
#
loop_
_entity_poly.entity_id
_entity_poly.type
_entity_poly.pdbx_seq_one_letter_code
_entity_poly.pdbx_strand_id
1 'polypeptide(L)'
;MNDGKGIVALRNLKTDKVYLFFSDDIKKDCVDMRFKLDLGMHPCRSLQDDYTRTGLEVFRFDTIKLTDDPSALDEIKGDFDLYE
;
A
#
# COMPACT_ATOMS: atom_id res chain seq x y z
N MET A 1 -19.94 1.19 -9.98
CA MET A 1 -18.68 0.83 -10.63
C MET A 1 -17.66 0.43 -9.58
N ASN A 2 -16.95 -0.65 -9.84
CA ASN A 2 -16.04 -1.22 -8.85
C ASN A 2 -14.58 -0.84 -9.06
N ASP A 3 -14.35 0.12 -9.93
CA ASP A 3 -13.00 0.55 -10.28
C ASP A 3 -12.23 1.10 -9.08
N GLY A 4 -12.96 1.46 -8.03
CA GLY A 4 -12.36 2.01 -6.81
C GLY A 4 -12.12 1.02 -5.71
N LYS A 5 -12.42 -0.27 -5.91
CA LYS A 5 -12.28 -1.28 -4.85
C LYS A 5 -11.28 -2.35 -5.25
N GLY A 6 -10.43 -2.72 -4.32
CA GLY A 6 -9.49 -3.80 -4.58
C GLY A 6 -8.28 -3.81 -3.68
N ILE A 7 -7.30 -4.60 -4.10
CA ILE A 7 -6.04 -4.77 -3.38
C ILE A 7 -5.01 -3.84 -3.98
N VAL A 8 -4.38 -3.04 -3.13
CA VAL A 8 -3.38 -2.06 -3.52
C VAL A 8 -2.06 -2.35 -2.82
N ALA A 9 -0.98 -2.17 -3.55
CA ALA A 9 0.36 -2.30 -3.00
C ALA A 9 1.06 -0.95 -3.03
N LEU A 10 1.60 -0.55 -1.90
CA LEU A 10 2.56 0.56 -1.86
C LEU A 10 3.95 -0.08 -1.91
N ARG A 11 4.62 0.08 -3.04
CA ARG A 11 5.89 -0.59 -3.31
C ARG A 11 7.07 0.34 -3.12
N ASN A 12 8.07 -0.17 -2.40
CA ASN A 12 9.38 0.47 -2.34
C ASN A 12 10.21 0.00 -3.54
N LEU A 13 10.51 0.91 -4.45
CA LEU A 13 11.17 0.58 -5.70
C LEU A 13 12.64 0.17 -5.53
N LYS A 14 13.23 0.47 -4.38
CA LYS A 14 14.62 0.07 -4.11
C LYS A 14 14.75 -1.32 -3.54
N THR A 15 13.81 -1.72 -2.68
CA THR A 15 13.89 -2.99 -1.96
C THR A 15 12.88 -4.02 -2.45
N ASP A 16 11.91 -3.61 -3.26
CA ASP A 16 10.76 -4.41 -3.69
C ASP A 16 9.83 -4.82 -2.56
N LYS A 17 10.02 -4.30 -1.37
CA LYS A 17 9.07 -4.54 -0.29
C LYS A 17 7.78 -3.79 -0.56
N VAL A 18 6.65 -4.40 -0.19
CA VAL A 18 5.34 -3.81 -0.42
C VAL A 18 4.50 -3.81 0.85
N TYR A 19 3.61 -2.84 0.94
CA TYR A 19 2.56 -2.81 1.93
C TYR A 19 1.24 -3.02 1.21
N LEU A 20 0.60 -4.18 1.45
CA LEU A 20 -0.66 -4.54 0.79
C LEU A 20 -1.84 -4.13 1.66
N PHE A 21 -2.88 -3.62 1.03
CA PHE A 21 -4.11 -3.30 1.74
C PHE A 21 -5.32 -3.42 0.82
N PHE A 22 -6.47 -3.75 1.40
CA PHE A 22 -7.74 -3.71 0.70
C PHE A 22 -8.33 -2.32 0.83
N SER A 23 -8.87 -1.79 -0.26
CA SER A 23 -9.46 -0.46 -0.28
C SER A 23 -10.87 -0.48 -0.86
N ASP A 24 -11.79 0.19 -0.21
CA ASP A 24 -13.15 0.44 -0.73
C ASP A 24 -13.16 1.62 -1.70
N ASP A 25 -12.16 2.46 -1.63
CA ASP A 25 -12.00 3.61 -2.51
C ASP A 25 -10.51 3.82 -2.71
N ILE A 26 -9.96 3.18 -3.75
CA ILE A 26 -8.52 3.13 -3.98
C ILE A 26 -7.93 4.53 -4.09
N LYS A 27 -8.56 5.40 -4.85
CA LYS A 27 -8.03 6.75 -5.07
C LYS A 27 -7.95 7.54 -3.77
N LYS A 28 -9.02 7.48 -2.98
CA LYS A 28 -9.07 8.18 -1.71
C LYS A 28 -8.07 7.61 -0.71
N ASP A 29 -8.03 6.28 -0.62
CA ASP A 29 -7.16 5.61 0.36
C ASP A 29 -5.68 5.82 0.04
N CYS A 30 -5.33 5.86 -1.24
CA CYS A 30 -3.95 6.17 -1.63
C CYS A 30 -3.56 7.58 -1.20
N VAL A 31 -4.45 8.55 -1.39
CA VAL A 31 -4.20 9.93 -0.96
C VAL A 31 -4.09 10.01 0.56
N ASP A 32 -5.00 9.35 1.28
CA ASP A 32 -4.99 9.34 2.75
C ASP A 32 -3.73 8.68 3.29
N MET A 33 -3.31 7.57 2.70
CA MET A 33 -2.11 6.87 3.13
C MET A 33 -0.87 7.72 2.92
N ARG A 34 -0.77 8.36 1.77
CA ARG A 34 0.34 9.24 1.47
C ARG A 34 0.39 10.40 2.46
N PHE A 35 -0.76 10.95 2.80
CA PHE A 35 -0.86 12.04 3.77
C PHE A 35 -0.37 11.59 5.14
N LYS A 36 -0.79 10.41 5.60
CA LYS A 36 -0.33 9.86 6.88
C LYS A 36 1.17 9.62 6.89
N LEU A 37 1.71 9.09 5.81
CA LEU A 37 3.15 8.84 5.70
C LEU A 37 3.93 10.15 5.73
N ASP A 38 3.44 11.19 5.06
CA ASP A 38 4.08 12.50 5.06
C ASP A 38 4.11 13.12 6.46
N LEU A 39 3.09 12.83 7.27
CA LEU A 39 3.01 13.33 8.64
C LEU A 39 3.70 12.43 9.67
N GLY A 40 4.22 11.28 9.25
CA GLY A 40 4.84 10.32 10.17
C GLY A 40 3.85 9.56 11.02
N MET A 41 2.61 9.41 10.56
CA MET A 41 1.51 8.85 11.34
C MET A 41 1.04 7.47 10.90
N HIS A 42 1.73 6.84 9.98
CA HIS A 42 1.31 5.52 9.49
C HIS A 42 1.55 4.45 10.56
N PRO A 43 0.58 3.55 10.81
CA PRO A 43 0.71 2.54 11.87
C PRO A 43 1.76 1.47 11.60
N CYS A 44 2.11 1.22 10.34
CA CYS A 44 3.18 0.26 10.03
C CYS A 44 4.53 0.95 10.17
N ARG A 45 5.25 0.66 11.25
CA ARG A 45 6.50 1.34 11.57
C ARG A 45 7.58 1.12 10.55
N SER A 46 7.76 -0.10 10.08
CA SER A 46 8.83 -0.37 9.11
C SER A 46 8.60 0.38 7.81
N LEU A 47 7.35 0.46 7.35
CA LEU A 47 7.01 1.26 6.18
C LEU A 47 7.25 2.74 6.44
N GLN A 48 6.78 3.25 7.58
CA GLN A 48 6.94 4.65 7.92
C GLN A 48 8.40 5.05 8.00
N ASP A 49 9.24 4.20 8.62
CA ASP A 49 10.67 4.48 8.76
C ASP A 49 11.34 4.55 7.39
N ASP A 50 11.04 3.62 6.50
CA ASP A 50 11.60 3.64 5.16
C ASP A 50 11.14 4.87 4.37
N TYR A 51 9.85 5.19 4.49
CA TYR A 51 9.30 6.37 3.80
C TYR A 51 9.97 7.65 4.29
N THR A 52 10.13 7.80 5.61
CA THR A 52 10.76 8.99 6.20
C THR A 52 12.21 9.11 5.75
N ARG A 53 12.90 7.99 5.60
CA ARG A 53 14.31 7.98 5.24
C ARG A 53 14.55 8.21 3.74
N THR A 54 13.67 7.68 2.89
CA THR A 54 13.90 7.69 1.43
C THR A 54 13.04 8.70 0.68
N GLY A 55 11.87 9.02 1.20
CA GLY A 55 10.94 9.95 0.56
C GLY A 55 10.03 9.30 -0.47
N LEU A 56 9.07 10.09 -0.93
CA LEU A 56 8.02 9.66 -1.84
C LEU A 56 8.53 9.13 -3.18
N GLU A 57 9.66 9.63 -3.64
CA GLU A 57 10.19 9.28 -4.97
C GLU A 57 10.51 7.80 -5.12
N VAL A 58 10.73 7.11 -4.00
CA VAL A 58 11.10 5.70 -3.98
C VAL A 58 9.87 4.79 -3.93
N PHE A 59 8.70 5.34 -3.69
CA PHE A 59 7.47 4.57 -3.50
C PHE A 59 6.50 4.76 -4.65
N ARG A 60 5.74 3.69 -4.95
CA ARG A 60 4.69 3.73 -5.96
C ARG A 60 3.50 2.90 -5.52
N PHE A 61 2.29 3.43 -5.78
CA PHE A 61 1.07 2.66 -5.58
C PHE A 61 0.75 1.85 -6.84
N ASP A 62 0.52 0.56 -6.64
CA ASP A 62 0.09 -0.35 -7.71
C ASP A 62 -1.23 -0.99 -7.33
N THR A 63 -2.19 -0.98 -8.23
CA THR A 63 -3.42 -1.74 -8.05
C THR A 63 -3.15 -3.18 -8.48
N ILE A 64 -3.19 -4.10 -7.51
CA ILE A 64 -2.87 -5.50 -7.75
C ILE A 64 -4.07 -6.25 -8.30
N LYS A 65 -5.25 -6.02 -7.73
CA LYS A 65 -6.46 -6.71 -8.14
C LYS A 65 -7.69 -5.87 -7.82
N LEU A 66 -8.58 -5.71 -8.78
CA LEU A 66 -9.87 -5.08 -8.54
C LEU A 66 -10.85 -6.13 -8.05
N THR A 67 -11.38 -5.97 -6.85
CA THR A 67 -12.28 -6.94 -6.24
C THR A 67 -13.06 -6.30 -5.11
N ASP A 68 -14.26 -6.83 -4.86
CA ASP A 68 -15.09 -6.44 -3.69
C ASP A 68 -14.76 -7.29 -2.46
N ASP A 69 -13.94 -8.33 -2.63
CA ASP A 69 -13.70 -9.32 -1.59
C ASP A 69 -12.39 -9.06 -0.86
N PRO A 70 -12.44 -8.59 0.41
CA PRO A 70 -11.21 -8.35 1.18
C PRO A 70 -10.39 -9.61 1.45
N SER A 71 -11.00 -10.80 1.38
CA SER A 71 -10.25 -12.04 1.60
C SER A 71 -9.25 -12.33 0.49
N ALA A 72 -9.38 -11.69 -0.67
CA ALA A 72 -8.39 -11.82 -1.74
C ALA A 72 -7.00 -11.35 -1.29
N LEU A 73 -6.94 -10.44 -0.31
CA LEU A 73 -5.67 -9.99 0.24
C LEU A 73 -4.88 -11.16 0.84
N ASP A 74 -5.53 -12.02 1.59
CA ASP A 74 -4.88 -13.17 2.20
C ASP A 74 -4.35 -14.17 1.17
N GLU A 75 -5.00 -14.25 0.03
CA GLU A 75 -4.61 -15.16 -1.05
C GLU A 75 -3.33 -14.72 -1.75
N ILE A 76 -3.13 -13.42 -1.88
CA ILE A 76 -2.02 -12.90 -2.69
C ILE A 76 -0.83 -12.41 -1.87
N LYS A 77 -1.01 -12.17 -0.58
CA LYS A 77 0.05 -11.57 0.25
C LYS A 77 1.31 -12.44 0.33
N GLY A 78 1.17 -13.75 0.16
CA GLY A 78 2.30 -14.67 0.19
C GLY A 78 3.23 -14.55 -1.01
N ASP A 79 2.79 -13.86 -2.07
CA ASP A 79 3.58 -13.69 -3.29
C ASP A 79 4.50 -12.46 -3.21
N PHE A 80 4.45 -11.72 -2.11
CA PHE A 80 5.17 -10.46 -1.98
C PHE A 80 6.05 -10.44 -0.74
N ASP A 81 7.11 -9.64 -0.81
CA ASP A 81 7.95 -9.34 0.35
C ASP A 81 7.30 -8.16 1.10
N LEU A 82 6.62 -8.48 2.19
CA LEU A 82 5.77 -7.51 2.88
C LEU A 82 6.53 -6.72 3.95
N TYR A 83 6.13 -5.46 4.10
CA TYR A 83 6.48 -4.70 5.30
C TYR A 83 5.77 -5.31 6.51
N GLU A 84 6.47 -5.40 7.60
CA GLU A 84 5.93 -5.95 8.86
C GLU A 84 5.78 -4.90 9.95
#